data_e53a96205d2f962f28dea00cbe37e90b
#
_entry.id   e53a96205d2f962f28dea00cbe37e90b
#
_cell.length_a   1.000
_cell.length_b   1.000
_cell.length_c   1.000
_cell.angle_alpha   90.00
_cell.angle_beta   90.00
_cell.angle_gamma   90.00
#
_symmetry.space_group_name_H-M   'P 1'
#
loop_
_entity.id
_entity.type
_entity.pdbx_description
1 polymer ?
#
loop_
_entity_poly.entity_id
_entity_poly.type
_entity_poly.pdbx_seq_one_letter_code
_entity_poly.pdbx_strand_id
1 'polypeptide(L)'
;MPKFTYMSPAPIEPDITTYAGRFAARLRKLREKAGLTVEELTEVTGIPPGTLYCWEAGYRRPPYETLPTLAKAFGVKVRTLLPDE
;
A
#
# COMPACT_ATOMS: atom_id res chain seq x y z
N MET A 1 5.22 18.00 25.19
CA MET A 1 4.92 18.09 24.55
C MET A 1 5.02 18.18 24.12
N PRO A 2 4.97 17.85 24.00
CA PRO A 2 4.83 17.70 23.29
C PRO A 2 4.92 17.96 22.63
N LYS A 3 5.01 18.09 22.73
CA LYS A 3 4.84 18.19 22.05
C LYS A 3 4.81 18.19 21.01
N PHE A 4 5.32 18.36 21.67
CA PHE A 4 5.03 18.12 20.30
C PHE A 4 4.99 16.65 19.99
N THR A 5 3.87 16.19 19.92
CA THR A 5 3.67 14.84 19.50
C THR A 5 3.62 14.86 17.99
N TYR A 6 4.56 14.16 17.39
CA TYR A 6 4.41 13.97 15.97
C TYR A 6 3.15 13.18 15.76
N MET A 7 2.19 13.82 15.15
CA MET A 7 1.04 13.09 14.71
C MET A 7 1.25 12.75 13.27
N SER A 8 1.25 11.48 12.98
CA SER A 8 1.21 11.12 11.59
C SER A 8 0.06 11.87 10.95
N PRO A 9 0.28 12.56 9.87
CA PRO A 9 -0.85 13.16 9.19
C PRO A 9 -1.84 12.07 8.83
N ALA A 10 -3.09 12.44 8.74
CA ALA A 10 -4.09 11.52 8.23
C ALA A 10 -3.57 10.91 6.95
N PRO A 11 -3.77 9.60 6.73
CA PRO A 11 -3.30 9.01 5.49
C PRO A 11 -3.83 9.78 4.30
N ILE A 12 -2.96 10.02 3.34
CA ILE A 12 -3.39 10.66 2.11
C ILE A 12 -4.25 9.66 1.36
N GLU A 13 -5.45 10.12 1.02
CA GLU A 13 -6.36 9.25 0.29
C GLU A 13 -6.00 9.29 -1.18
N PRO A 14 -5.85 8.15 -1.81
CA PRO A 14 -5.58 8.14 -3.24
C PRO A 14 -6.78 8.64 -4.03
N ASP A 15 -6.49 9.20 -5.19
CA ASP A 15 -7.53 9.73 -6.07
C ASP A 15 -8.18 8.56 -6.82
N ILE A 16 -9.33 8.12 -6.34
CA ILE A 16 -10.00 6.95 -6.90
C ILE A 16 -10.70 7.23 -8.23
N THR A 17 -10.61 8.48 -8.72
CA THR A 17 -11.09 8.75 -10.07
C THR A 17 -10.09 8.30 -11.13
N THR A 18 -8.86 7.99 -10.73
CA THR A 18 -7.85 7.46 -11.66
C THR A 18 -7.62 5.98 -11.39
N TYR A 19 -7.15 5.29 -12.42
CA TYR A 19 -6.80 3.88 -12.27
C TYR A 19 -5.68 3.70 -11.24
N ALA A 20 -4.67 4.57 -11.31
CA ALA A 20 -3.55 4.50 -10.37
C ALA A 20 -4.02 4.70 -8.93
N GLY A 21 -4.96 5.61 -8.72
CA GLY A 21 -5.52 5.83 -7.38
C GLY A 21 -6.34 4.66 -6.90
N ARG A 22 -7.11 4.04 -7.79
CA ARG A 22 -7.88 2.85 -7.43
C ARG A 22 -6.95 1.68 -7.09
N PHE A 23 -5.83 1.56 -7.81
CA PHE A 23 -4.84 0.55 -7.50
C PHE A 23 -4.26 0.78 -6.12
N ALA A 24 -3.88 2.03 -5.82
CA ALA A 24 -3.33 2.38 -4.50
C ALA A 24 -4.32 2.04 -3.38
N ALA A 25 -5.59 2.38 -3.58
CA ALA A 25 -6.63 2.09 -2.59
C ALA A 25 -6.79 0.59 -2.41
N ARG A 26 -6.74 -0.18 -3.49
CA ARG A 26 -6.84 -1.63 -3.42
C ARG A 26 -5.66 -2.22 -2.65
N LEU A 27 -4.46 -1.73 -2.91
CA LEU A 27 -3.26 -2.20 -2.25
C LEU A 27 -3.39 -2.04 -0.74
N ARG A 28 -3.81 -0.85 -0.31
CA ARG A 28 -3.99 -0.58 1.11
C ARG A 28 -5.06 -1.47 1.72
N LYS A 29 -6.17 -1.63 1.02
CA LYS A 29 -7.27 -2.46 1.52
C LYS A 29 -6.84 -3.90 1.70
N LEU A 30 -6.08 -4.43 0.76
CA LEU A 30 -5.59 -5.80 0.86
C LEU A 30 -4.61 -5.96 2.01
N ARG A 31 -3.76 -4.96 2.23
CA ARG A 31 -2.85 -4.99 3.37
C ARG A 31 -3.65 -5.02 4.68
N GLU A 32 -4.64 -4.14 4.79
CA GLU A 32 -5.46 -4.07 6.00
C GLU A 32 -6.24 -5.36 6.21
N LYS A 33 -6.76 -5.91 5.12
CA LYS A 33 -7.52 -7.16 5.21
C LYS A 33 -6.63 -8.32 5.62
N ALA A 34 -5.36 -8.28 5.25
CA ALA A 34 -4.39 -9.28 5.68
C ALA A 34 -3.93 -9.07 7.12
N GLY A 35 -4.36 -7.98 7.75
CA GLY A 35 -4.03 -7.69 9.15
C GLY A 35 -2.63 -7.17 9.34
N LEU A 36 -2.03 -6.58 8.31
CA LEU A 36 -0.64 -6.13 8.37
C LEU A 36 -0.56 -4.62 8.48
N THR A 37 0.35 -4.16 9.34
CA THR A 37 0.77 -2.76 9.31
C THR A 37 1.76 -2.59 8.15
N VAL A 38 2.04 -1.32 7.80
CA VAL A 38 3.06 -1.05 6.78
C VAL A 38 4.41 -1.61 7.23
N GLU A 39 4.73 -1.45 8.51
CA GLU A 39 5.99 -1.95 9.04
C GLU A 39 6.08 -3.46 8.93
N GLU A 40 4.98 -4.15 9.23
CA GLU A 40 4.94 -5.60 9.09
C GLU A 40 5.07 -6.03 7.64
N LEU A 41 4.45 -5.29 6.75
CA LEU A 41 4.57 -5.59 5.32
C LEU A 41 6.01 -5.39 4.86
N THR A 42 6.69 -4.36 5.38
CA THR A 42 8.10 -4.18 5.11
C THR A 42 8.91 -5.40 5.54
N GLU A 43 8.62 -5.95 6.72
CA GLU A 43 9.36 -7.13 7.20
C GLU A 43 9.14 -8.33 6.31
N VAL A 44 7.94 -8.51 5.81
CA VAL A 44 7.62 -9.66 4.97
C VAL A 44 8.19 -9.54 3.57
N THR A 45 8.20 -8.32 3.03
CA THR A 45 8.56 -8.12 1.62
C THR A 45 9.95 -7.56 1.42
N GLY A 46 10.52 -6.92 2.43
CA GLY A 46 11.78 -6.21 2.28
C GLY A 46 11.64 -4.84 1.63
N ILE A 47 10.42 -4.41 1.35
CA ILE A 47 10.18 -3.11 0.71
C ILE A 47 10.15 -2.02 1.78
N PRO A 48 10.91 -0.94 1.63
CA PRO A 48 10.95 0.11 2.67
C PRO A 48 9.59 0.72 2.94
N PRO A 49 9.32 1.13 4.20
CA PRO A 49 8.00 1.70 4.52
C PRO A 49 7.66 2.95 3.72
N GLY A 50 8.64 3.81 3.48
CA GLY A 50 8.39 5.02 2.70
C GLY A 50 7.91 4.70 1.30
N THR A 51 8.47 3.65 0.69
CA THR A 51 8.05 3.21 -0.62
C THR A 51 6.60 2.71 -0.58
N LEU A 52 6.28 1.91 0.44
CA LEU A 52 4.92 1.39 0.57
C LEU A 52 3.92 2.52 0.79
N TYR A 53 4.26 3.52 1.60
CA TYR A 53 3.37 4.67 1.79
C TYR A 53 3.13 5.40 0.48
N CYS A 54 4.19 5.58 -0.32
CA CYS A 54 4.05 6.24 -1.63
C CYS A 54 3.10 5.46 -2.54
N TRP A 55 3.22 4.13 -2.53
CA TRP A 55 2.37 3.30 -3.38
C TRP A 55 0.91 3.35 -2.91
N GLU A 56 0.68 3.34 -1.59
CA GLU A 56 -0.67 3.37 -1.05
C GLU A 56 -1.32 4.73 -1.15
N ALA A 57 -0.52 5.79 -1.28
CA ALA A 57 -1.04 7.13 -1.49
C ALA A 57 -1.28 7.45 -2.96
N GLY A 58 -0.81 6.59 -3.85
CA GLY A 58 -0.99 6.83 -5.28
C GLY A 58 0.06 7.73 -5.90
N TYR A 59 1.12 8.07 -5.16
CA TYR A 59 2.18 8.92 -5.69
C TYR A 59 3.03 8.19 -6.71
N ARG A 60 3.24 6.90 -6.51
CA ARG A 60 4.02 6.07 -7.40
C ARG A 60 3.36 4.72 -7.50
N ARG A 61 3.58 4.05 -8.60
CA ARG A 61 3.07 2.70 -8.79
C ARG A 61 4.18 1.70 -8.53
N PRO A 62 3.86 0.55 -7.93
CA PRO A 62 4.87 -0.49 -7.75
C PRO A 62 5.37 -0.96 -9.12
N PRO A 63 6.67 -1.22 -9.25
CA PRO A 63 7.14 -1.92 -10.44
C PRO A 63 6.44 -3.26 -10.57
N TYR A 64 6.13 -3.67 -11.78
CA TYR A 64 5.35 -4.89 -11.94
C TYR A 64 6.07 -6.11 -11.37
N GLU A 65 7.40 -6.08 -11.30
CA GLU A 65 8.16 -7.19 -10.72
C GLU A 65 7.87 -7.40 -9.24
N THR A 66 7.37 -6.37 -8.54
CA THR A 66 7.08 -6.47 -7.12
C THR A 66 5.68 -7.03 -6.86
N LEU A 67 4.84 -7.11 -7.89
CA LEU A 67 3.47 -7.54 -7.70
C LEU A 67 3.35 -8.96 -7.17
N PRO A 68 4.13 -9.94 -7.65
CA PRO A 68 4.07 -11.27 -7.06
C PRO A 68 4.46 -11.30 -5.59
N THR A 69 5.44 -10.49 -5.19
CA THR A 69 5.85 -10.40 -3.79
C THR A 69 4.72 -9.86 -2.93
N LEU A 70 4.06 -8.81 -3.38
CA LEU A 70 2.93 -8.24 -2.66
C LEU A 70 1.76 -9.21 -2.59
N ALA A 71 1.44 -9.85 -3.69
CA ALA A 71 0.35 -10.82 -3.73
C ALA A 71 0.60 -11.95 -2.77
N LYS A 72 1.83 -12.45 -2.71
CA LYS A 72 2.17 -13.54 -1.80
C LYS A 72 2.04 -13.08 -0.34
N ALA A 73 2.47 -11.85 -0.05
CA ALA A 73 2.37 -11.32 1.31
C ALA A 73 0.92 -11.22 1.76
N PHE A 74 0.02 -10.89 0.84
CA PHE A 74 -1.40 -10.76 1.15
C PHE A 74 -2.16 -12.08 1.01
N GLY A 75 -1.52 -13.12 0.47
CA GLY A 75 -2.18 -14.41 0.27
C GLY A 75 -3.20 -14.39 -0.85
N VAL A 76 -2.97 -13.58 -1.88
CA VAL A 76 -3.89 -13.44 -3.01
C VAL A 76 -3.14 -13.63 -4.32
N LYS A 77 -3.89 -13.70 -5.40
CA LYS A 77 -3.29 -13.76 -6.74
C LYS A 77 -2.93 -12.35 -7.19
N VAL A 78 -1.95 -12.26 -8.09
CA VAL A 78 -1.51 -10.96 -8.61
C VAL A 78 -2.69 -10.18 -9.18
N ARG A 79 -3.57 -10.84 -9.91
CA ARG A 79 -4.71 -10.12 -10.52
C ARG A 79 -5.64 -9.50 -9.48
N THR A 80 -5.63 -10.02 -8.25
CA THR A 80 -6.44 -9.44 -7.17
C THR A 80 -5.92 -8.07 -6.78
N LEU A 81 -4.65 -7.77 -7.05
CA LEU A 81 -4.08 -6.46 -6.79
C LEU A 81 -4.62 -5.40 -7.74
N LEU A 82 -5.11 -5.81 -8.88
CA LEU A 82 -5.50 -4.87 -9.94
C LEU A 82 -6.96 -4.51 -9.80
N PRO A 83 -7.28 -3.22 -9.75
CA PRO A 83 -8.69 -2.82 -9.65
C PRO A 83 -9.41 -3.07 -10.96
N ASP A 84 -10.71 -3.22 -10.86
CA ASP A 84 -11.55 -3.29 -12.05
C ASP A 84 -11.55 -1.92 -12.75
N GLU A 85 -11.65 -1.93 -14.03
CA GLU A 85 -11.69 -0.69 -14.79
C GLU A 85 -13.10 -0.15 -14.93
#